data_90ad0dcb0394feaee23739b24fbd4677
#
_entry.id   90ad0dcb0394feaee23739b24fbd4677
#
_cell.length_a   1.000
_cell.length_b   1.000
_cell.length_c   1.000
_cell.angle_alpha   90.00
_cell.angle_beta   90.00
_cell.angle_gamma   90.00
#
_symmetry.space_group_name_H-M   'P 1'
#
loop_
_entity.id
_entity.type
_entity.pdbx_description
1 polymer ?
#
loop_
_entity_poly.entity_id
_entity_poly.type
_entity_poly.pdbx_seq_one_letter_code
_entity_poly.pdbx_strand_id
1 'polypeptide(L)'
;MSACSPTPLHRFPIFHTSDSEELRRLGSALLGAERIELANIERFHTLVNLIELEEIGLAYAATSCGLTSHHLEADYIRLQIALKGRATTSAAGETTDIDERQFGVTPAGVPSQAACKAEHQRLTLRLREDVLSQKLTALLGARPKGGLRLAHAIAADSPYAGGLYRLIGFMADQLDQDAAALPAAVYRELEQAIQIAFLSASRHAHSGTLDAQAKLPDARVVTRLEGFIEANWREAITVERLVSEAGVSGRSLFRAFERDRGYSPMAFVKAVRLRRAKAILLSGDPGVTVASAASACNFANPGHFARHYREAFGELPSQTLLRGQR
;
A
#
# COMPACT_ATOMS: atom_id res chain seq x y z
N MET A 1 -25.50 19.71 -7.14
CA MET A 1 -24.57 19.08 -8.11
C MET A 1 -23.55 18.34 -7.27
N SER A 2 -23.67 17.01 -7.18
CA SER A 2 -22.67 16.18 -6.47
C SER A 2 -21.38 16.25 -7.28
N ALA A 3 -20.32 16.78 -6.70
CA ALA A 3 -19.00 16.72 -7.29
C ALA A 3 -18.65 15.22 -7.44
N CYS A 4 -18.53 14.76 -8.68
CA CYS A 4 -18.05 13.43 -8.98
C CYS A 4 -16.61 13.37 -8.41
N SER A 5 -16.37 12.52 -7.42
CA SER A 5 -15.01 12.30 -6.94
C SER A 5 -14.13 11.94 -8.12
N PRO A 6 -12.93 12.53 -8.24
CA PRO A 6 -12.04 12.21 -9.34
C PRO A 6 -11.73 10.70 -9.35
N THR A 7 -11.52 10.15 -10.53
CA THR A 7 -11.15 8.74 -10.68
C THR A 7 -9.79 8.48 -10.02
N PRO A 8 -9.57 7.34 -9.36
CA PRO A 8 -8.28 7.03 -8.75
C PRO A 8 -7.12 7.15 -9.74
N LEU A 9 -5.97 7.65 -9.29
CA LEU A 9 -4.76 7.85 -10.08
C LEU A 9 -4.96 8.76 -11.30
N HIS A 10 -5.88 9.74 -11.22
CA HIS A 10 -6.23 10.63 -12.35
C HIS A 10 -5.06 11.49 -12.82
N ARG A 11 -4.01 11.64 -12.03
CA ARG A 11 -2.78 12.34 -12.41
C ARG A 11 -1.83 11.50 -13.28
N PHE A 12 -2.10 10.20 -13.42
CA PHE A 12 -1.26 9.25 -14.16
C PHE A 12 -2.03 8.58 -15.29
N PRO A 13 -2.66 9.37 -16.19
CA PRO A 13 -3.43 8.81 -17.28
C PRO A 13 -2.51 8.10 -18.28
N ILE A 14 -2.85 6.87 -18.63
CA ILE A 14 -2.18 6.12 -19.69
C ILE A 14 -2.94 6.29 -20.99
N PHE A 15 -4.25 6.05 -20.95
CA PHE A 15 -5.13 6.33 -22.06
C PHE A 15 -6.60 6.43 -21.64
N HIS A 16 -7.35 7.15 -22.47
CA HIS A 16 -8.80 7.18 -22.45
C HIS A 16 -9.26 7.08 -23.89
N THR A 17 -9.97 6.00 -24.24
CA THR A 17 -10.35 5.73 -25.62
C THR A 17 -11.74 5.14 -25.76
N SER A 18 -12.34 5.41 -26.91
CA SER A 18 -13.58 4.79 -27.42
C SER A 18 -13.32 4.09 -28.76
N ASP A 19 -12.06 4.00 -29.18
CA ASP A 19 -11.63 3.32 -30.39
C ASP A 19 -11.06 1.93 -30.05
N SER A 20 -11.66 0.90 -30.66
CA SER A 20 -11.29 -0.50 -30.39
C SER A 20 -9.91 -0.88 -30.90
N GLU A 21 -9.43 -0.27 -31.97
CA GLU A 21 -8.07 -0.51 -32.49
C GLU A 21 -7.04 0.17 -31.63
N GLU A 22 -7.31 1.40 -31.23
CA GLU A 22 -6.45 2.12 -30.27
C GLU A 22 -6.38 1.36 -28.94
N LEU A 23 -7.51 0.87 -28.41
CA LEU A 23 -7.53 0.06 -27.19
C LEU A 23 -6.65 -1.19 -27.31
N ARG A 24 -6.73 -1.92 -28.42
CA ARG A 24 -5.91 -3.11 -28.64
C ARG A 24 -4.42 -2.77 -28.72
N ARG A 25 -4.09 -1.71 -29.47
CA ARG A 25 -2.71 -1.25 -29.62
C ARG A 25 -2.11 -0.80 -28.28
N LEU A 26 -2.82 0.06 -27.54
CA LEU A 26 -2.34 0.58 -26.24
C LEU A 26 -2.37 -0.48 -25.16
N GLY A 27 -3.40 -1.34 -25.14
CA GLY A 27 -3.48 -2.45 -24.22
C GLY A 27 -2.33 -3.46 -24.39
N SER A 28 -1.94 -3.72 -25.66
CA SER A 28 -0.76 -4.56 -25.91
C SER A 28 0.53 -3.86 -25.48
N ALA A 29 0.74 -2.61 -25.90
CA ALA A 29 2.01 -1.91 -25.68
C ALA A 29 2.25 -1.55 -24.20
N LEU A 30 1.19 -1.20 -23.43
CA LEU A 30 1.31 -0.61 -22.10
C LEU A 30 0.86 -1.54 -20.97
N LEU A 31 -0.04 -2.49 -21.27
CA LEU A 31 -0.60 -3.40 -20.27
C LEU A 31 -0.21 -4.87 -20.50
N GLY A 32 0.53 -5.17 -21.56
CA GLY A 32 0.95 -6.52 -21.92
C GLY A 32 -0.22 -7.45 -22.32
N ALA A 33 -1.32 -6.89 -22.81
CA ALA A 33 -2.43 -7.68 -23.32
C ALA A 33 -2.11 -8.20 -24.74
N GLU A 34 -2.03 -9.50 -24.90
CA GLU A 34 -1.85 -10.12 -26.20
C GLU A 34 -3.09 -9.95 -27.09
N ARG A 35 -4.28 -10.07 -26.50
CA ARG A 35 -5.56 -9.97 -27.19
C ARG A 35 -6.61 -9.28 -26.29
N ILE A 36 -7.41 -8.43 -26.89
CA ILE A 36 -8.55 -7.77 -26.24
C ILE A 36 -9.81 -7.96 -27.07
N GLU A 37 -10.84 -8.49 -26.44
CA GLU A 37 -12.17 -8.70 -27.01
C GLU A 37 -13.17 -7.80 -26.28
N LEU A 38 -14.03 -7.13 -27.05
CA LEU A 38 -15.10 -6.27 -26.54
C LEU A 38 -16.45 -6.93 -26.82
N ALA A 39 -17.32 -6.94 -25.83
CA ALA A 39 -18.68 -7.44 -25.99
C ALA A 39 -19.54 -6.51 -26.86
N ASN A 40 -19.23 -5.20 -26.89
CA ASN A 40 -19.85 -4.23 -27.76
C ASN A 40 -18.81 -3.22 -28.25
N ILE A 41 -18.63 -3.14 -29.56
CA ILE A 41 -17.62 -2.28 -30.21
C ILE A 41 -18.20 -0.88 -30.51
N GLU A 42 -19.51 -0.73 -30.66
CA GLU A 42 -20.12 0.52 -31.12
C GLU A 42 -20.21 1.59 -30.03
N ARG A 43 -20.27 1.20 -28.77
CA ARG A 43 -20.42 2.13 -27.63
C ARG A 43 -19.62 1.63 -26.43
N PHE A 44 -18.38 1.98 -26.37
CA PHE A 44 -17.57 1.75 -25.17
C PHE A 44 -16.70 2.95 -24.85
N HIS A 45 -16.35 3.04 -23.59
CA HIS A 45 -15.30 3.93 -23.09
C HIS A 45 -14.41 3.11 -22.19
N THR A 46 -13.12 3.26 -22.35
CA THR A 46 -12.13 2.64 -21.47
C THR A 46 -11.13 3.70 -21.03
N LEU A 47 -10.94 3.80 -19.74
CA LEU A 47 -9.96 4.67 -19.09
C LEU A 47 -8.97 3.80 -18.34
N VAL A 48 -7.69 4.08 -18.46
CA VAL A 48 -6.63 3.44 -17.67
C VAL A 48 -5.67 4.50 -17.16
N ASN A 49 -5.45 4.49 -15.86
CA ASN A 49 -4.42 5.22 -15.15
C ASN A 49 -3.43 4.21 -14.56
N LEU A 50 -2.14 4.50 -14.61
CA LEU A 50 -1.09 3.60 -14.11
C LEU A 50 0.11 4.39 -13.64
N ILE A 51 0.63 4.03 -12.49
CA ILE A 51 1.94 4.46 -12.01
C ILE A 51 2.76 3.24 -11.58
N GLU A 52 4.01 3.18 -12.00
CA GLU A 52 5.01 2.27 -11.44
C GLU A 52 5.85 3.06 -10.42
N LEU A 53 5.88 2.56 -9.19
CA LEU A 53 6.70 3.05 -8.10
C LEU A 53 7.99 2.20 -8.02
N GLU A 54 8.74 2.30 -6.93
CA GLU A 54 10.02 1.60 -6.82
C GLU A 54 9.86 0.08 -6.72
N GLU A 55 8.90 -0.39 -5.94
CA GLU A 55 8.68 -1.82 -5.66
C GLU A 55 7.29 -2.34 -6.05
N ILE A 56 6.32 -1.47 -6.30
CA ILE A 56 4.96 -1.83 -6.69
C ILE A 56 4.45 -0.97 -7.85
N GLY A 57 3.49 -1.51 -8.61
CA GLY A 57 2.70 -0.74 -9.57
C GLY A 57 1.25 -0.63 -9.13
N LEU A 58 0.62 0.53 -9.36
CA LEU A 58 -0.80 0.75 -9.13
C LEU A 58 -1.48 1.17 -10.43
N ALA A 59 -2.58 0.50 -10.77
CA ALA A 59 -3.40 0.88 -11.91
C ALA A 59 -4.88 1.00 -11.50
N TYR A 60 -5.56 1.95 -12.12
CA TYR A 60 -7.01 2.03 -12.14
C TYR A 60 -7.50 1.83 -13.56
N ALA A 61 -8.53 1.04 -13.72
CA ALA A 61 -9.18 0.86 -15.01
C ALA A 61 -10.71 0.93 -14.87
N ALA A 62 -11.35 1.62 -15.80
CA ALA A 62 -12.79 1.68 -15.92
C ALA A 62 -13.21 1.36 -17.36
N THR A 63 -14.27 0.58 -17.53
CA THR A 63 -14.84 0.28 -18.84
C THR A 63 -16.35 0.28 -18.78
N SER A 64 -16.99 0.85 -19.79
CA SER A 64 -18.46 0.90 -19.91
C SER A 64 -19.05 -0.36 -20.53
N CYS A 65 -18.24 -1.21 -21.17
CA CYS A 65 -18.72 -2.45 -21.81
C CYS A 65 -18.01 -3.68 -21.24
N GLY A 66 -18.55 -4.86 -21.53
CA GLY A 66 -17.88 -6.12 -21.24
C GLY A 66 -16.59 -6.23 -22.06
N LEU A 67 -15.52 -6.65 -21.39
CA LEU A 67 -14.17 -6.76 -21.97
C LEU A 67 -13.50 -8.04 -21.49
N THR A 68 -12.87 -8.73 -22.42
CA THR A 68 -11.98 -9.86 -22.09
C THR A 68 -10.59 -9.54 -22.61
N SER A 69 -9.59 -9.66 -21.74
CA SER A 69 -8.18 -9.48 -22.08
C SER A 69 -7.38 -10.73 -21.79
N HIS A 70 -6.54 -11.13 -22.73
CA HIS A 70 -5.60 -12.22 -22.60
C HIS A 70 -4.21 -11.66 -22.41
N HIS A 71 -3.49 -12.19 -21.45
CA HIS A 71 -2.13 -11.76 -21.12
C HIS A 71 -1.18 -12.93 -21.18
N LEU A 72 -0.03 -12.71 -21.77
CA LEU A 72 1.12 -13.62 -21.67
C LEU A 72 1.64 -13.66 -20.22
N GLU A 73 2.66 -14.45 -20.00
CA GLU A 73 3.37 -14.48 -18.73
C GLU A 73 3.87 -13.07 -18.37
N ALA A 74 3.62 -12.67 -17.14
CA ALA A 74 4.13 -11.41 -16.58
C ALA A 74 5.08 -11.73 -15.41
N ASP A 75 6.10 -10.92 -15.22
CA ASP A 75 7.09 -11.05 -14.14
C ASP A 75 6.60 -10.51 -12.79
N TYR A 76 5.33 -10.15 -12.71
CA TYR A 76 4.69 -9.61 -11.51
C TYR A 76 3.37 -10.33 -11.19
N ILE A 77 3.07 -10.37 -9.91
CA ILE A 77 1.79 -10.80 -9.35
C ILE A 77 0.79 -9.66 -9.51
N ARG A 78 -0.45 -9.96 -9.90
CA ARG A 78 -1.55 -8.99 -9.97
C ARG A 78 -2.58 -9.27 -8.88
N LEU A 79 -2.84 -8.29 -8.02
CA LEU A 79 -4.02 -8.25 -7.17
C LEU A 79 -5.05 -7.34 -7.83
N GLN A 80 -6.24 -7.84 -8.08
CA GLN A 80 -7.35 -7.10 -8.70
C GLN A 80 -8.50 -6.93 -7.71
N ILE A 81 -8.95 -5.69 -7.53
CA ILE A 81 -10.01 -5.30 -6.60
C ILE A 81 -11.10 -4.59 -7.41
N ALA A 82 -12.30 -5.15 -7.43
CA ALA A 82 -13.44 -4.48 -8.05
C ALA A 82 -13.92 -3.32 -7.16
N LEU A 83 -13.96 -2.11 -7.71
CA LEU A 83 -14.59 -0.95 -7.10
C LEU A 83 -16.04 -0.83 -7.50
N LYS A 84 -16.39 -1.31 -8.71
CA LYS A 84 -17.73 -1.39 -9.25
C LYS A 84 -17.83 -2.57 -10.21
N GLY A 85 -18.97 -3.27 -10.19
CA GLY A 85 -19.23 -4.38 -11.11
C GLY A 85 -18.54 -5.68 -10.72
N ARG A 86 -18.49 -6.62 -11.65
CA ARG A 86 -17.92 -7.96 -11.47
C ARG A 86 -16.97 -8.31 -12.59
N ALA A 87 -15.95 -9.07 -12.25
CA ALA A 87 -14.99 -9.61 -13.20
C ALA A 87 -14.63 -11.06 -12.83
N THR A 88 -13.93 -11.73 -13.73
CA THR A 88 -13.28 -13.01 -13.47
C THR A 88 -11.83 -12.95 -13.92
N THR A 89 -10.97 -13.69 -13.27
CA THR A 89 -9.61 -13.95 -13.75
C THR A 89 -9.36 -15.44 -13.80
N SER A 90 -8.76 -15.91 -14.88
CA SER A 90 -8.38 -17.32 -15.07
C SER A 90 -6.88 -17.39 -15.27
N ALA A 91 -6.19 -18.19 -14.47
CA ALA A 91 -4.75 -18.42 -14.54
C ALA A 91 -4.41 -19.80 -13.99
N ALA A 92 -3.42 -20.49 -14.55
CA ALA A 92 -2.98 -21.81 -14.11
C ALA A 92 -4.12 -22.85 -13.99
N GLY A 93 -5.15 -22.75 -14.82
CA GLY A 93 -6.32 -23.67 -14.81
C GLY A 93 -7.38 -23.35 -13.77
N GLU A 94 -7.20 -22.32 -12.94
CA GLU A 94 -8.18 -21.85 -11.95
C GLU A 94 -8.88 -20.57 -12.42
N THR A 95 -10.18 -20.46 -12.16
CA THR A 95 -10.97 -19.25 -12.41
C THR A 95 -11.47 -18.69 -11.08
N THR A 96 -11.25 -17.40 -10.90
CA THR A 96 -11.61 -16.66 -9.68
C THR A 96 -12.59 -15.54 -10.04
N ASP A 97 -13.70 -15.48 -9.33
CA ASP A 97 -14.61 -14.35 -9.37
C ASP A 97 -14.02 -13.17 -8.60
N ILE A 98 -14.24 -11.96 -9.14
CA ILE A 98 -13.76 -10.70 -8.53
C ILE A 98 -14.97 -9.78 -8.37
N ASP A 99 -15.29 -9.46 -7.13
CA ASP A 99 -16.38 -8.55 -6.77
C ASP A 99 -16.08 -7.87 -5.42
N GLU A 100 -17.09 -7.28 -4.80
CA GLU A 100 -16.99 -6.62 -3.50
C GLU A 100 -16.59 -7.56 -2.34
N ARG A 101 -16.76 -8.88 -2.51
CA ARG A 101 -16.50 -9.91 -1.48
C ARG A 101 -15.19 -10.64 -1.70
N GLN A 102 -14.62 -10.54 -2.89
CA GLN A 102 -13.46 -11.33 -3.27
C GLN A 102 -12.54 -10.56 -4.21
N PHE A 103 -11.28 -10.49 -3.85
CA PHE A 103 -10.20 -9.97 -4.69
C PHE A 103 -9.56 -11.12 -5.47
N GLY A 104 -9.19 -10.86 -6.72
CA GLY A 104 -8.50 -11.84 -7.57
C GLY A 104 -6.99 -11.68 -7.47
N VAL A 105 -6.28 -12.81 -7.39
CA VAL A 105 -4.81 -12.86 -7.43
C VAL A 105 -4.37 -13.67 -8.63
N THR A 106 -3.58 -13.08 -9.52
CA THR A 106 -2.93 -13.76 -10.63
C THR A 106 -1.45 -13.90 -10.31
N PRO A 107 -0.91 -15.12 -10.21
CA PRO A 107 0.53 -15.34 -9.99
C PRO A 107 1.39 -14.78 -11.12
N ALA A 108 2.68 -14.53 -10.83
CA ALA A 108 3.68 -14.26 -11.86
C ALA A 108 4.02 -15.52 -12.68
N GLY A 109 4.55 -15.32 -13.88
CA GLY A 109 5.07 -16.41 -14.73
C GLY A 109 4.01 -17.33 -15.32
N VAL A 110 2.72 -16.93 -15.34
CA VAL A 110 1.65 -17.73 -15.94
C VAL A 110 0.77 -16.90 -16.88
N PRO A 111 0.35 -17.44 -18.02
CA PRO A 111 -0.63 -16.79 -18.88
C PRO A 111 -1.96 -16.65 -18.14
N SER A 112 -2.69 -15.59 -18.44
CA SER A 112 -3.95 -15.33 -17.76
C SER A 112 -4.98 -14.65 -18.67
N GLN A 113 -6.24 -14.85 -18.32
CA GLN A 113 -7.37 -14.18 -18.93
C GLN A 113 -8.13 -13.40 -17.86
N ALA A 114 -8.45 -12.14 -18.14
CA ALA A 114 -9.32 -11.35 -17.30
C ALA A 114 -10.56 -10.93 -18.10
N ALA A 115 -11.74 -11.19 -17.55
CA ALA A 115 -13.00 -10.82 -18.18
C ALA A 115 -13.86 -9.99 -17.20
N CYS A 116 -14.45 -8.90 -17.66
CA CYS A 116 -15.36 -8.09 -16.86
C CYS A 116 -16.68 -7.84 -17.60
N LYS A 117 -17.74 -7.59 -16.83
CA LYS A 117 -19.01 -7.13 -17.35
C LYS A 117 -18.98 -5.62 -17.61
N ALA A 118 -20.06 -5.10 -18.20
CA ALA A 118 -20.21 -3.65 -18.40
C ALA A 118 -20.18 -2.89 -17.07
N GLU A 119 -19.84 -1.61 -17.15
CA GLU A 119 -19.74 -0.69 -16.01
C GLU A 119 -18.78 -1.18 -14.91
N HIS A 120 -17.64 -1.75 -15.31
CA HIS A 120 -16.65 -2.27 -14.38
C HIS A 120 -15.56 -1.25 -14.08
N GLN A 121 -15.22 -1.13 -12.78
CA GLN A 121 -14.11 -0.32 -12.29
C GLN A 121 -13.27 -1.16 -11.34
N ARG A 122 -11.95 -1.09 -11.51
CA ARG A 122 -11.01 -1.86 -10.68
C ARG A 122 -9.75 -1.09 -10.34
N LEU A 123 -9.21 -1.39 -9.17
CA LEU A 123 -7.81 -1.16 -8.84
C LEU A 123 -7.02 -2.44 -9.08
N THR A 124 -5.82 -2.29 -9.59
CA THR A 124 -4.86 -3.39 -9.75
C THR A 124 -3.56 -3.00 -9.08
N LEU A 125 -3.10 -3.85 -8.16
CA LEU A 125 -1.78 -3.76 -7.56
C LEU A 125 -0.88 -4.78 -8.27
N ARG A 126 0.28 -4.32 -8.75
CA ARG A 126 1.36 -5.13 -9.32
C ARG A 126 2.45 -5.30 -8.28
N LEU A 127 2.90 -6.53 -8.06
CA LEU A 127 3.87 -6.89 -7.04
C LEU A 127 4.93 -7.80 -7.65
N ARG A 128 6.19 -7.45 -7.49
CA ARG A 128 7.29 -8.30 -7.94
C ARG A 128 7.46 -9.49 -6.99
N GLU A 129 7.52 -10.69 -7.56
CA GLU A 129 7.61 -11.93 -6.76
C GLU A 129 8.95 -12.03 -6.01
N ASP A 130 10.04 -11.56 -6.61
CA ASP A 130 11.36 -11.54 -5.98
C ASP A 130 11.38 -10.65 -4.72
N VAL A 131 10.76 -9.47 -4.80
CA VAL A 131 10.63 -8.52 -3.67
C VAL A 131 9.76 -9.12 -2.56
N LEU A 132 8.61 -9.71 -2.91
CA LEU A 132 7.75 -10.40 -1.93
C LEU A 132 8.47 -11.59 -1.27
N SER A 133 9.27 -12.34 -2.02
CA SER A 133 10.05 -13.46 -1.48
C SER A 133 11.12 -12.99 -0.51
N GLN A 134 11.78 -11.87 -0.78
CA GLN A 134 12.71 -11.23 0.15
C GLN A 134 12.00 -10.77 1.42
N LYS A 135 10.83 -10.11 1.30
CA LYS A 135 10.01 -9.71 2.46
C LYS A 135 9.58 -10.90 3.28
N LEU A 136 9.12 -11.98 2.63
CA LEU A 136 8.74 -13.20 3.32
C LEU A 136 9.93 -13.84 4.05
N THR A 137 11.12 -13.82 3.44
CA THR A 137 12.37 -14.27 4.09
C THR A 137 12.66 -13.47 5.35
N ALA A 138 12.55 -12.15 5.29
CA ALA A 138 12.74 -11.29 6.46
C ALA A 138 11.70 -11.56 7.55
N LEU A 139 10.44 -11.78 7.15
CA LEU A 139 9.36 -12.08 8.09
C LEU A 139 9.51 -13.45 8.78
N LEU A 140 10.05 -14.45 8.07
CA LEU A 140 10.23 -15.82 8.59
C LEU A 140 11.57 -16.03 9.30
N GLY A 141 12.55 -15.13 9.10
CA GLY A 141 13.91 -15.29 9.58
C GLY A 141 14.73 -16.35 8.82
N ALA A 142 14.15 -16.96 7.78
CA ALA A 142 14.80 -17.97 6.95
C ALA A 142 14.18 -17.97 5.54
N ARG A 143 14.99 -18.32 4.54
CA ARG A 143 14.54 -18.39 3.15
C ARG A 143 13.49 -19.50 2.98
N PRO A 144 12.27 -19.17 2.54
CA PRO A 144 11.21 -20.16 2.34
C PRO A 144 11.58 -21.11 1.20
N LYS A 145 11.24 -22.41 1.35
CA LYS A 145 11.45 -23.42 0.31
C LYS A 145 10.21 -23.48 -0.59
N GLY A 146 10.38 -23.57 -1.91
CA GLY A 146 9.32 -23.92 -2.85
C GLY A 146 8.47 -22.75 -3.38
N GLY A 147 8.92 -21.50 -3.31
CA GLY A 147 8.20 -20.35 -3.86
C GLY A 147 6.97 -19.91 -3.04
N LEU A 148 6.30 -18.85 -3.47
CA LEU A 148 5.15 -18.29 -2.73
C LEU A 148 3.89 -19.18 -2.82
N ARG A 149 3.62 -19.77 -3.96
CA ARG A 149 2.40 -20.57 -4.23
C ARG A 149 1.15 -19.89 -3.68
N LEU A 150 0.81 -18.76 -4.28
CA LEU A 150 -0.33 -17.93 -3.88
C LEU A 150 -1.66 -18.59 -4.23
N ALA A 151 -2.64 -18.51 -3.34
CA ALA A 151 -4.03 -18.76 -3.71
C ALA A 151 -4.53 -17.66 -4.66
N HIS A 152 -5.43 -18.01 -5.58
CA HIS A 152 -5.92 -17.11 -6.63
C HIS A 152 -6.99 -16.11 -6.13
N ALA A 153 -7.37 -16.20 -4.86
CA ALA A 153 -8.39 -15.34 -4.25
C ALA A 153 -8.00 -14.88 -2.85
N ILE A 154 -8.46 -13.68 -2.50
CA ILE A 154 -8.46 -13.14 -1.13
C ILE A 154 -9.91 -12.78 -0.79
N ALA A 155 -10.49 -13.41 0.22
CA ALA A 155 -11.81 -13.03 0.72
C ALA A 155 -11.76 -11.63 1.36
N ALA A 156 -12.65 -10.74 0.94
CA ALA A 156 -12.65 -9.33 1.37
C ALA A 156 -12.95 -9.17 2.88
N ASP A 157 -13.66 -10.14 3.47
CA ASP A 157 -13.95 -10.21 4.91
C ASP A 157 -12.81 -10.84 5.73
N SER A 158 -11.71 -11.26 5.10
CA SER A 158 -10.57 -11.77 5.84
C SER A 158 -9.96 -10.68 6.72
N PRO A 159 -9.39 -11.01 7.89
CA PRO A 159 -8.95 -10.03 8.88
C PRO A 159 -7.98 -8.96 8.37
N TYR A 160 -7.27 -9.24 7.27
CA TYR A 160 -6.23 -8.36 6.72
C TYR A 160 -6.60 -7.72 5.39
N ALA A 161 -7.60 -8.24 4.68
CA ALA A 161 -8.02 -7.73 3.37
C ALA A 161 -8.48 -6.27 3.45
N GLY A 162 -9.27 -5.92 4.48
CA GLY A 162 -9.71 -4.56 4.71
C GLY A 162 -8.55 -3.59 5.01
N GLY A 163 -7.50 -4.06 5.70
CA GLY A 163 -6.28 -3.29 5.92
C GLY A 163 -5.51 -3.03 4.62
N LEU A 164 -5.32 -4.07 3.83
CA LEU A 164 -4.69 -4.00 2.51
C LEU A 164 -5.44 -3.02 1.58
N TYR A 165 -6.76 -3.16 1.50
CA TYR A 165 -7.60 -2.26 0.68
C TYR A 165 -7.44 -0.79 1.08
N ARG A 166 -7.49 -0.48 2.38
CA ARG A 166 -7.30 0.90 2.87
C ARG A 166 -5.91 1.45 2.59
N LEU A 167 -4.86 0.63 2.69
CA LEU A 167 -3.49 1.06 2.37
C LEU A 167 -3.34 1.39 0.88
N ILE A 168 -3.90 0.55 0.00
CA ILE A 168 -3.90 0.80 -1.45
C ILE A 168 -4.69 2.08 -1.77
N GLY A 169 -5.88 2.25 -1.18
CA GLY A 169 -6.70 3.46 -1.35
C GLY A 169 -5.96 4.71 -0.87
N PHE A 170 -5.37 4.66 0.32
CA PHE A 170 -4.58 5.77 0.85
C PHE A 170 -3.41 6.14 -0.06
N MET A 171 -2.68 5.14 -0.59
CA MET A 171 -1.59 5.36 -1.53
C MET A 171 -2.11 6.06 -2.79
N ALA A 172 -3.20 5.56 -3.39
CA ALA A 172 -3.80 6.16 -4.58
C ALA A 172 -4.25 7.61 -4.32
N ASP A 173 -4.90 7.88 -3.19
CA ASP A 173 -5.32 9.22 -2.80
C ASP A 173 -4.14 10.18 -2.60
N GLN A 174 -3.04 9.71 -2.01
CA GLN A 174 -1.83 10.53 -1.82
C GLN A 174 -1.14 10.86 -3.14
N LEU A 175 -1.14 9.93 -4.10
CA LEU A 175 -0.59 10.14 -5.43
C LEU A 175 -1.39 11.16 -6.25
N ASP A 176 -2.68 11.26 -6.00
CA ASP A 176 -3.57 12.20 -6.68
C ASP A 176 -3.60 13.63 -6.09
N GLN A 177 -2.88 13.89 -4.98
CA GLN A 177 -2.83 15.22 -4.38
C GLN A 177 -1.79 16.13 -5.04
N ASP A 178 -2.21 17.36 -5.43
CA ASP A 178 -1.34 18.32 -6.11
C ASP A 178 -0.29 18.98 -5.21
N ALA A 179 -0.62 19.23 -3.95
CA ALA A 179 0.14 20.15 -3.10
C ALA A 179 1.13 19.47 -2.15
N ALA A 180 1.18 18.16 -2.09
CA ALA A 180 1.93 17.47 -1.07
C ALA A 180 2.33 16.07 -1.51
N ALA A 181 3.12 15.96 -2.56
CA ALA A 181 3.82 14.70 -2.81
C ALA A 181 4.53 14.28 -1.51
N LEU A 182 4.20 13.11 -1.00
CA LEU A 182 4.93 12.53 0.12
C LEU A 182 6.41 12.42 -0.28
N PRO A 183 7.37 12.60 0.63
CA PRO A 183 8.77 12.31 0.32
C PRO A 183 8.91 10.88 -0.20
N ALA A 184 9.84 10.64 -1.13
CA ALA A 184 10.10 9.31 -1.70
C ALA A 184 10.31 8.24 -0.61
N ALA A 185 10.92 8.60 0.51
CA ALA A 185 11.07 7.69 1.66
C ALA A 185 9.73 7.23 2.25
N VAL A 186 8.71 8.09 2.28
CA VAL A 186 7.39 7.72 2.80
C VAL A 186 6.66 6.81 1.82
N TYR A 187 6.78 7.05 0.52
CA TYR A 187 6.23 6.14 -0.48
C TYR A 187 6.86 4.75 -0.37
N ARG A 188 8.17 4.66 -0.20
CA ARG A 188 8.86 3.37 0.03
C ARG A 188 8.33 2.62 1.26
N GLU A 189 8.13 3.31 2.37
CA GLU A 189 7.57 2.68 3.58
C GLU A 189 6.11 2.23 3.36
N LEU A 190 5.32 2.98 2.59
CA LEU A 190 3.97 2.57 2.21
C LEU A 190 3.97 1.36 1.28
N GLU A 191 4.87 1.31 0.29
CA GLU A 191 5.05 0.15 -0.57
C GLU A 191 5.37 -1.10 0.25
N GLN A 192 6.28 -1.00 1.21
CA GLN A 192 6.62 -2.09 2.12
C GLN A 192 5.44 -2.51 2.99
N ALA A 193 4.67 -1.55 3.51
CA ALA A 193 3.46 -1.85 4.29
C ALA A 193 2.40 -2.58 3.46
N ILE A 194 2.21 -2.17 2.20
CA ILE A 194 1.29 -2.83 1.25
C ILE A 194 1.74 -4.26 0.96
N GLN A 195 3.04 -4.50 0.73
CA GLN A 195 3.59 -5.84 0.50
C GLN A 195 3.38 -6.77 1.71
N ILE A 196 3.63 -6.29 2.92
CA ILE A 196 3.40 -7.05 4.15
C ILE A 196 1.89 -7.33 4.33
N ALA A 197 1.04 -6.34 4.08
CA ALA A 197 -0.40 -6.49 4.15
C ALA A 197 -0.91 -7.51 3.11
N PHE A 198 -0.36 -7.51 1.88
CA PHE A 198 -0.67 -8.50 0.85
C PHE A 198 -0.27 -9.92 1.30
N LEU A 199 0.97 -10.12 1.77
CA LEU A 199 1.43 -11.41 2.30
C LEU A 199 0.58 -11.89 3.48
N SER A 200 0.07 -10.97 4.29
CA SER A 200 -0.79 -11.30 5.42
C SER A 200 -2.22 -11.65 4.99
N ALA A 201 -2.76 -10.97 3.98
CA ALA A 201 -4.12 -11.18 3.49
C ALA A 201 -4.25 -12.39 2.57
N SER A 202 -3.20 -12.66 1.76
CA SER A 202 -3.17 -13.77 0.82
C SER A 202 -2.87 -15.09 1.52
N ARG A 203 -3.48 -16.17 1.03
CA ARG A 203 -3.05 -17.52 1.41
C ARG A 203 -1.92 -17.96 0.48
N HIS A 204 -0.84 -18.47 1.05
CA HIS A 204 0.32 -18.97 0.34
C HIS A 204 0.96 -20.15 1.07
N ALA A 205 1.91 -20.85 0.46
CA ALA A 205 2.52 -22.05 1.01
C ALA A 205 3.10 -21.90 2.43
N HIS A 206 3.41 -20.66 2.84
CA HIS A 206 4.03 -20.36 4.13
C HIS A 206 3.08 -19.65 5.13
N SER A 207 1.80 -19.48 4.79
CA SER A 207 0.81 -18.82 5.67
C SER A 207 0.72 -19.50 7.03
N GLY A 208 0.71 -20.83 7.07
CA GLY A 208 0.68 -21.60 8.32
C GLY A 208 1.91 -21.35 9.22
N THR A 209 3.08 -21.16 8.61
CA THR A 209 4.31 -20.85 9.35
C THR A 209 4.27 -19.41 9.89
N LEU A 210 3.80 -18.46 9.06
CA LEU A 210 3.57 -17.09 9.52
C LEU A 210 2.54 -17.03 10.65
N ASP A 211 1.47 -17.81 10.56
CA ASP A 211 0.42 -17.91 11.57
C ASP A 211 0.93 -18.59 12.87
N ALA A 212 1.75 -19.62 12.76
CA ALA A 212 2.34 -20.34 13.90
C ALA A 212 3.40 -19.51 14.62
N GLN A 213 4.20 -18.73 13.91
CA GLN A 213 5.13 -17.74 14.49
C GLN A 213 4.38 -16.53 15.10
N ALA A 214 3.11 -16.37 14.77
CA ALA A 214 2.20 -15.41 15.39
C ALA A 214 1.70 -15.84 16.78
N LYS A 215 2.52 -16.52 17.59
CA LYS A 215 2.33 -16.44 19.05
C LYS A 215 2.33 -14.96 19.37
N LEU A 216 1.17 -14.48 19.81
CA LEU A 216 1.01 -13.07 20.17
C LEU A 216 2.15 -12.72 21.14
N PRO A 217 2.99 -11.73 20.79
CA PRO A 217 4.01 -11.29 21.72
C PRO A 217 3.35 -10.92 23.04
N ASP A 218 3.97 -11.27 24.15
CA ASP A 218 3.59 -10.77 25.47
C ASP A 218 3.47 -9.24 25.41
N ALA A 219 2.52 -8.64 26.10
CA ALA A 219 2.37 -7.19 26.21
C ALA A 219 3.68 -6.47 26.57
N ARG A 220 4.61 -7.19 27.23
CA ARG A 220 5.98 -6.75 27.52
C ARG A 220 6.80 -6.44 26.26
N VAL A 221 6.53 -7.09 25.13
CA VAL A 221 7.25 -6.84 23.86
C VAL A 221 6.87 -5.46 23.31
N VAL A 222 5.59 -5.09 23.35
CA VAL A 222 5.15 -3.76 22.92
C VAL A 222 5.78 -2.68 23.79
N THR A 223 5.74 -2.84 25.10
CA THR A 223 6.36 -1.89 26.04
C THR A 223 7.88 -1.77 25.84
N ARG A 224 8.56 -2.89 25.60
CA ARG A 224 10.00 -2.89 25.29
C ARG A 224 10.29 -2.12 24.01
N LEU A 225 9.50 -2.34 22.97
CA LEU A 225 9.66 -1.63 21.70
C LEU A 225 9.33 -0.14 21.80
N GLU A 226 8.33 0.23 22.58
CA GLU A 226 8.07 1.64 22.90
C GLU A 226 9.30 2.29 23.54
N GLY A 227 9.92 1.63 24.52
CA GLY A 227 11.16 2.10 25.15
C GLY A 227 12.32 2.18 24.15
N PHE A 228 12.46 1.18 23.27
CA PHE A 228 13.45 1.22 22.19
C PHE A 228 13.23 2.40 21.24
N ILE A 229 12.01 2.63 20.79
CA ILE A 229 11.64 3.76 19.92
C ILE A 229 11.94 5.09 20.63
N GLU A 230 11.59 5.21 21.90
CA GLU A 230 11.83 6.44 22.68
C GLU A 230 13.33 6.71 22.90
N ALA A 231 14.15 5.68 23.01
CA ALA A 231 15.61 5.81 23.13
C ALA A 231 16.29 6.16 21.81
N ASN A 232 15.78 5.61 20.68
CA ASN A 232 16.43 5.69 19.37
C ASN A 232 15.69 6.60 18.36
N TRP A 233 14.82 7.49 18.80
CA TRP A 233 13.93 8.28 17.93
C TRP A 233 14.63 9.11 16.85
N ARG A 234 15.92 9.43 17.05
CA ARG A 234 16.75 10.17 16.08
C ARG A 234 17.27 9.28 14.95
N GLU A 235 17.24 7.98 15.12
CA GLU A 235 17.75 7.06 14.11
C GLU A 235 16.68 6.66 13.09
N ALA A 236 17.12 6.06 11.98
CA ALA A 236 16.20 5.46 11.04
C ALA A 236 15.56 4.21 11.67
N ILE A 237 14.32 4.32 12.13
CA ILE A 237 13.53 3.22 12.67
C ILE A 237 12.66 2.69 11.54
N THR A 238 12.97 1.49 11.05
CA THR A 238 12.19 0.77 10.04
C THR A 238 11.41 -0.38 10.68
N VAL A 239 10.45 -0.93 9.95
CA VAL A 239 9.69 -2.11 10.40
C VAL A 239 10.64 -3.30 10.62
N GLU A 240 11.61 -3.50 9.74
CA GLU A 240 12.60 -4.58 9.83
C GLU A 240 13.43 -4.46 11.11
N ARG A 241 13.84 -3.24 11.46
CA ARG A 241 14.58 -2.99 12.69
C ARG A 241 13.74 -3.30 13.94
N LEU A 242 12.45 -2.92 13.93
CA LEU A 242 11.54 -3.26 15.02
C LEU A 242 11.25 -4.76 15.12
N VAL A 243 11.14 -5.45 13.98
CA VAL A 243 11.01 -6.91 13.90
C VAL A 243 12.24 -7.60 14.48
N SER A 244 13.44 -7.15 14.10
CA SER A 244 14.71 -7.67 14.63
C SER A 244 14.82 -7.47 16.13
N GLU A 245 14.49 -6.27 16.63
CA GLU A 245 14.53 -5.94 18.06
C GLU A 245 13.48 -6.71 18.87
N ALA A 246 12.31 -6.93 18.28
CA ALA A 246 11.22 -7.67 18.91
C ALA A 246 11.46 -9.18 18.98
N GLY A 247 12.22 -9.74 18.02
CA GLY A 247 12.36 -11.19 17.83
C GLY A 247 11.03 -11.86 17.44
N VAL A 248 10.11 -11.14 16.78
CA VAL A 248 8.81 -11.63 16.33
C VAL A 248 8.60 -11.27 14.88
N SER A 249 7.65 -11.94 14.21
CA SER A 249 7.30 -11.56 12.83
C SER A 249 6.67 -10.16 12.76
N GLY A 250 6.82 -9.49 11.62
CA GLY A 250 6.19 -8.19 11.38
C GLY A 250 4.68 -8.21 11.62
N ARG A 251 4.02 -9.29 11.18
CA ARG A 251 2.58 -9.50 11.43
C ARG A 251 2.26 -9.54 12.93
N SER A 252 3.05 -10.29 13.71
CA SER A 252 2.88 -10.37 15.16
C SER A 252 3.11 -9.04 15.82
N LEU A 253 4.11 -8.27 15.35
CA LEU A 253 4.40 -6.93 15.79
C LEU A 253 3.21 -5.99 15.60
N PHE A 254 2.67 -5.90 14.37
CA PHE A 254 1.53 -5.02 14.07
C PHE A 254 0.27 -5.42 14.85
N ARG A 255 -0.04 -6.72 14.93
CA ARG A 255 -1.17 -7.22 15.73
C ARG A 255 -1.03 -6.92 17.22
N ALA A 256 0.19 -7.02 17.77
CA ALA A 256 0.44 -6.70 19.17
C ALA A 256 0.21 -5.21 19.45
N PHE A 257 0.74 -4.31 18.62
CA PHE A 257 0.50 -2.88 18.76
C PHE A 257 -0.97 -2.51 18.62
N GLU A 258 -1.66 -3.07 17.61
CA GLU A 258 -3.09 -2.81 17.41
C GLU A 258 -3.92 -3.29 18.60
N ARG A 259 -3.68 -4.52 19.09
CA ARG A 259 -4.39 -5.09 20.25
C ARG A 259 -4.13 -4.31 21.53
N ASP A 260 -2.87 -3.97 21.80
CA ASP A 260 -2.45 -3.47 23.11
C ASP A 260 -2.53 -1.94 23.19
N ARG A 261 -2.52 -1.25 22.05
CA ARG A 261 -2.44 0.22 21.95
C ARG A 261 -3.46 0.87 21.01
N GLY A 262 -4.05 0.12 20.07
CA GLY A 262 -4.97 0.66 19.07
C GLY A 262 -4.28 1.48 17.96
N TYR A 263 -2.97 1.36 17.80
CA TYR A 263 -2.21 2.04 16.75
C TYR A 263 -1.05 1.19 16.22
N SER A 264 -0.53 1.56 15.05
CA SER A 264 0.62 0.86 14.45
C SER A 264 1.95 1.27 15.08
N PRO A 265 3.00 0.42 15.01
CA PRO A 265 4.35 0.76 15.46
C PRO A 265 4.88 2.07 14.87
N MET A 266 4.67 2.29 13.57
CA MET A 266 5.12 3.50 12.88
C MET A 266 4.33 4.75 13.26
N ALA A 267 3.05 4.60 13.63
CA ALA A 267 2.29 5.68 14.23
C ALA A 267 2.87 6.11 15.58
N PHE A 268 3.36 5.15 16.38
CA PHE A 268 4.06 5.47 17.62
C PHE A 268 5.41 6.17 17.40
N VAL A 269 6.22 5.70 16.43
CA VAL A 269 7.46 6.39 16.02
C VAL A 269 7.17 7.86 15.68
N LYS A 270 6.15 8.09 14.85
CA LYS A 270 5.73 9.44 14.47
C LYS A 270 5.31 10.26 15.69
N ALA A 271 4.51 9.70 16.59
CA ALA A 271 4.06 10.39 17.80
C ALA A 271 5.22 10.76 18.73
N VAL A 272 6.20 9.88 18.92
CA VAL A 272 7.41 10.16 19.68
C VAL A 272 8.19 11.33 19.07
N ARG A 273 8.43 11.30 17.77
CA ARG A 273 9.13 12.37 17.04
C ARG A 273 8.42 13.72 17.14
N LEU A 274 7.08 13.73 17.04
CA LEU A 274 6.30 14.95 17.21
C LEU A 274 6.40 15.53 18.64
N ARG A 275 6.36 14.65 19.67
CA ARG A 275 6.59 15.10 21.08
C ARG A 275 7.98 15.70 21.28
N ARG A 276 9.01 15.08 20.69
CA ARG A 276 10.39 15.59 20.75
C ARG A 276 10.54 16.91 20.01
N ALA A 277 9.91 17.06 18.84
CA ALA A 277 9.87 18.32 18.11
C ALA A 277 9.20 19.45 18.94
N LYS A 278 8.10 19.13 19.62
CA LYS A 278 7.44 20.08 20.53
C LYS A 278 8.36 20.51 21.67
N ALA A 279 9.09 19.59 22.28
CA ALA A 279 10.06 19.90 23.32
C ALA A 279 11.19 20.81 22.80
N ILE A 280 11.72 20.54 21.59
CA ILE A 280 12.73 21.39 20.94
C ILE A 280 12.16 22.80 20.67
N LEU A 281 10.94 22.92 20.16
CA LEU A 281 10.31 24.21 19.87
C LEU A 281 10.02 25.03 21.15
N LEU A 282 9.84 24.38 22.29
CA LEU A 282 9.60 25.00 23.59
C LEU A 282 10.90 25.32 24.36
N SER A 283 12.09 24.91 23.85
CA SER A 283 13.37 25.07 24.59
C SER A 283 13.79 26.51 24.83
N GLY A 284 13.23 27.46 24.08
CA GLY A 284 13.62 28.87 24.17
C GLY A 284 14.99 29.17 23.52
N ASP A 285 15.64 28.20 22.89
CA ASP A 285 16.91 28.40 22.20
C ASP A 285 16.72 29.34 20.98
N PRO A 286 17.41 30.48 20.92
CA PRO A 286 17.27 31.44 19.80
C PRO A 286 17.66 30.85 18.43
N GLY A 287 18.49 29.78 18.39
CA GLY A 287 18.89 29.10 17.17
C GLY A 287 17.86 28.12 16.62
N VAL A 288 16.80 27.80 17.36
CA VAL A 288 15.77 26.87 16.94
C VAL A 288 14.81 27.52 15.97
N THR A 289 14.59 26.86 14.85
CA THR A 289 13.55 27.17 13.86
C THR A 289 12.60 26.00 13.71
N VAL A 290 11.41 26.23 13.13
CA VAL A 290 10.48 25.13 12.78
C VAL A 290 11.14 24.12 11.87
N ALA A 291 11.93 24.56 10.88
CA ALA A 291 12.64 23.68 9.94
C ALA A 291 13.73 22.87 10.63
N SER A 292 14.54 23.49 11.52
CA SER A 292 15.58 22.77 12.27
C SER A 292 14.99 21.73 13.23
N ALA A 293 13.89 22.06 13.91
CA ALA A 293 13.19 21.11 14.79
C ALA A 293 12.60 19.92 14.01
N ALA A 294 11.98 20.18 12.83
CA ALA A 294 11.47 19.14 11.97
C ALA A 294 12.61 18.19 11.49
N SER A 295 13.70 18.77 11.00
CA SER A 295 14.86 18.01 10.52
C SER A 295 15.50 17.17 11.64
N ALA A 296 15.69 17.76 12.83
CA ALA A 296 16.24 17.05 13.99
C ALA A 296 15.38 15.86 14.44
N CYS A 297 14.09 15.88 14.09
CA CYS A 297 13.14 14.79 14.37
C CYS A 297 12.84 13.90 13.16
N ASN A 298 13.70 13.89 12.13
CA ASN A 298 13.56 13.08 10.91
C ASN A 298 12.26 13.33 10.13
N PHE A 299 11.78 14.57 10.11
CA PHE A 299 10.73 14.99 9.19
C PHE A 299 11.37 15.67 7.98
N ALA A 300 11.40 14.97 6.86
CA ALA A 300 12.03 15.46 5.64
C ALA A 300 11.27 16.64 4.98
N ASN A 301 9.95 16.74 5.21
CA ASN A 301 9.10 17.79 4.63
C ASN A 301 8.46 18.67 5.71
N PRO A 302 8.81 19.98 5.75
CA PRO A 302 8.24 20.92 6.74
C PRO A 302 6.72 21.08 6.65
N GLY A 303 6.13 20.98 5.47
CA GLY A 303 4.67 21.12 5.30
C GLY A 303 3.91 19.93 5.89
N HIS A 304 4.41 18.72 5.66
CA HIS A 304 3.87 17.51 6.30
C HIS A 304 4.06 17.51 7.81
N PHE A 305 5.22 17.97 8.26
CA PHE A 305 5.47 18.16 9.68
C PHE A 305 4.45 19.10 10.31
N ALA A 306 4.21 20.26 9.71
CA ALA A 306 3.26 21.25 10.24
C ALA A 306 1.84 20.70 10.31
N ARG A 307 1.39 19.92 9.30
CA ARG A 307 0.08 19.28 9.30
C ARG A 307 -0.02 18.24 10.42
N HIS A 308 0.91 17.28 10.49
CA HIS A 308 0.91 16.25 11.54
C HIS A 308 1.05 16.82 12.94
N TYR A 309 1.82 17.90 13.07
CA TYR A 309 1.96 18.60 14.32
C TYR A 309 0.63 19.23 14.77
N ARG A 310 -0.08 19.90 13.85
CA ARG A 310 -1.40 20.46 14.13
C ARG A 310 -2.44 19.39 14.45
N GLU A 311 -2.42 18.27 13.73
CA GLU A 311 -3.28 17.12 14.03
C GLU A 311 -3.03 16.56 15.43
N ALA A 312 -1.77 16.49 15.86
CA ALA A 312 -1.39 15.92 17.15
C ALA A 312 -1.59 16.89 18.34
N PHE A 313 -1.42 18.20 18.14
CA PHE A 313 -1.37 19.18 19.23
C PHE A 313 -2.40 20.31 19.12
N GLY A 314 -3.18 20.38 18.06
CA GLY A 314 -4.19 21.41 17.84
C GLY A 314 -3.64 22.80 17.48
N GLU A 315 -2.32 22.96 17.38
CA GLU A 315 -1.63 24.22 17.11
C GLU A 315 -0.53 24.03 16.04
N LEU A 316 -0.14 25.12 15.37
CA LEU A 316 0.97 25.08 14.42
C LEU A 316 2.34 25.07 15.16
N PRO A 317 3.39 24.45 14.57
CA PRO A 317 4.74 24.46 15.14
C PRO A 317 5.27 25.87 15.38
N SER A 318 4.95 26.82 14.51
CA SER A 318 5.33 28.24 14.66
C SER A 318 4.70 28.90 15.88
N GLN A 319 3.48 28.53 16.25
CA GLN A 319 2.82 29.03 17.44
C GLN A 319 3.49 28.50 18.71
N THR A 320 3.87 27.22 18.72
CA THR A 320 4.64 26.62 19.80
C THR A 320 6.01 27.30 19.96
N LEU A 321 6.71 27.54 18.85
CA LEU A 321 8.02 28.19 18.82
C LEU A 321 7.94 29.61 19.47
N LEU A 322 6.96 30.42 19.04
CA LEU A 322 6.75 31.77 19.60
C LEU A 322 6.48 31.74 21.10
N ARG A 323 5.83 30.70 21.61
CA ARG A 323 5.57 30.52 23.03
C ARG A 323 6.84 30.12 23.81
N GLY A 324 7.73 29.32 23.20
CA GLY A 324 9.01 28.96 23.82
C GLY A 324 10.01 30.09 23.89
N GLN A 325 9.90 31.09 23.01
CA GLN A 325 10.78 32.29 22.98
C GLN A 325 10.32 33.44 23.88
N ARG A 326 9.18 33.32 24.53
CA ARG A 326 8.67 34.26 25.55
C ARG A 326 9.13 33.86 26.94
#